data_ddbd854cd5aa9414748f3bdc09ee8be1
#
_entry.id   ddbd854cd5aa9414748f3bdc09ee8be1
#
_cell.length_a   1.000
_cell.length_b   1.000
_cell.length_c   1.000
_cell.angle_alpha   90.00
_cell.angle_beta   90.00
_cell.angle_gamma   90.00
#
_symmetry.space_group_name_H-M   'P 1'
#
loop_
_entity.id
_entity.type
_entity.pdbx_description
1 polymer ?
#
loop_
_entity_poly.entity_id
_entity_poly.type
_entity_poly.pdbx_seq_one_letter_code
_entity_poly.pdbx_strand_id
1 'polypeptide(L)'
;MLLTPIRRWINWSPTVSEKPNLKIVTMNVKGSAIGGHEKINEYLQETNADIIFAQEYGRKFNIANYPYKTDQYEIVALKSKTEIIKQEKLATAGNGNAFYADIKFNGQIIRVVNVYLNPFSFDKQEVKPVEDFQENKAKVKDVVRKLVPTFKIHQEEIANIRKAIDSSPYPVIVAGDFNAVPNSYEYYELGRGLKDVFLEVGRGSSTSFHDYKFPIRIDYIFASKDIKPISYRVDRTVRLSDHFPVIAEFKID
;
A
#
# COMPACT_ATOMS: atom_id res chain seq x y z
N MET A 1 16.63 11.95 -17.14
CA MET A 1 15.77 12.67 -16.18
C MET A 1 14.29 12.72 -16.54
N LEU A 2 13.91 12.81 -17.83
CA LEU A 2 12.49 12.84 -18.27
C LEU A 2 11.70 11.53 -18.11
N LEU A 3 12.34 10.37 -17.95
CA LEU A 3 11.68 9.07 -17.85
C LEU A 3 11.25 8.66 -16.44
N THR A 4 11.73 9.33 -15.39
CA THR A 4 11.47 8.95 -14.00
C THR A 4 9.98 8.96 -13.63
N PRO A 5 9.16 9.96 -14.02
CA PRO A 5 7.73 9.94 -13.74
C PRO A 5 7.01 8.77 -14.39
N ILE A 6 7.38 8.41 -15.61
CA ILE A 6 6.79 7.29 -16.37
C ILE A 6 7.17 5.95 -15.71
N ARG A 7 8.42 5.81 -15.25
CA ARG A 7 8.89 4.60 -14.58
C ARG A 7 8.10 4.24 -13.33
N ARG A 8 7.44 5.18 -12.69
CA ARG A 8 6.55 4.91 -11.54
C ARG A 8 5.25 4.19 -11.94
N TRP A 9 4.90 4.22 -13.22
CA TRP A 9 3.73 3.57 -13.78
C TRP A 9 4.08 2.28 -14.54
N ILE A 10 5.16 2.34 -15.30
CA ILE A 10 5.65 1.22 -16.13
C ILE A 10 7.16 1.17 -15.99
N ASN A 11 7.69 0.04 -15.56
CA ASN A 11 9.13 -0.14 -15.33
C ASN A 11 9.59 -1.49 -15.89
N TRP A 12 10.88 -1.58 -16.20
CA TRP A 12 11.57 -2.79 -16.65
C TRP A 12 12.94 -2.89 -15.98
N SER A 13 12.94 -3.23 -14.69
CA SER A 13 14.19 -3.47 -13.97
C SER A 13 14.82 -4.79 -14.37
N PRO A 14 16.16 -4.92 -14.30
CA PRO A 14 16.84 -6.21 -14.45
C PRO A 14 16.33 -7.22 -13.42
N THR A 15 16.37 -8.49 -13.79
CA THR A 15 16.06 -9.57 -12.84
C THR A 15 17.20 -9.71 -11.83
N VAL A 16 16.86 -9.78 -10.56
CA VAL A 16 17.82 -10.07 -9.47
C VAL A 16 17.91 -11.58 -9.31
N SER A 17 19.12 -12.13 -9.38
CA SER A 17 19.36 -13.57 -9.28
C SER A 17 19.48 -14.09 -7.83
N GLU A 18 19.57 -13.19 -6.86
CA GLU A 18 19.71 -13.54 -5.46
C GLU A 18 18.43 -14.14 -4.88
N LYS A 19 18.57 -15.14 -4.02
CA LYS A 19 17.43 -15.82 -3.41
C LYS A 19 16.83 -14.97 -2.29
N PRO A 20 15.53 -14.66 -2.34
CA PRO A 20 14.85 -13.93 -1.27
C PRO A 20 14.74 -14.77 0.00
N ASN A 21 14.58 -14.09 1.14
CA ASN A 21 14.28 -14.73 2.43
C ASN A 21 13.08 -14.10 3.13
N LEU A 22 12.55 -12.99 2.64
CA LEU A 22 11.31 -12.37 3.14
C LEU A 22 10.35 -12.13 1.97
N LYS A 23 9.12 -12.56 2.11
CA LYS A 23 8.03 -12.31 1.16
C LYS A 23 6.89 -11.58 1.86
N ILE A 24 6.41 -10.50 1.27
CA ILE A 24 5.26 -9.77 1.77
C ILE A 24 4.17 -9.63 0.71
N VAL A 25 2.94 -9.49 1.16
CA VAL A 25 1.81 -9.12 0.32
C VAL A 25 1.02 -7.99 0.99
N THR A 26 0.59 -7.02 0.22
CA THR A 26 -0.38 -6.00 0.65
C THR A 26 -1.60 -6.03 -0.26
N MET A 27 -2.79 -5.92 0.35
CA MET A 27 -4.06 -5.94 -0.39
C MET A 27 -5.13 -5.13 0.36
N ASN A 28 -5.69 -4.13 -0.30
CA ASN A 28 -6.98 -3.57 0.08
C ASN A 28 -8.07 -4.55 -0.39
N VAL A 29 -8.91 -5.02 0.54
CA VAL A 29 -9.89 -6.08 0.27
C VAL A 29 -11.33 -5.56 0.15
N LYS A 30 -11.53 -4.24 0.19
CA LYS A 30 -12.86 -3.58 0.04
C LYS A 30 -13.93 -4.23 0.93
N GLY A 31 -13.65 -4.41 2.21
CA GLY A 31 -14.58 -5.07 3.13
C GLY A 31 -14.97 -6.49 2.73
N SER A 32 -14.21 -7.11 1.81
CA SER A 32 -14.54 -8.40 1.20
C SER A 32 -15.83 -8.44 0.39
N ALA A 33 -16.29 -7.29 -0.08
CA ALA A 33 -17.58 -7.13 -0.78
C ALA A 33 -17.62 -7.83 -2.16
N ILE A 34 -16.46 -8.02 -2.80
CA ILE A 34 -16.35 -8.62 -4.15
C ILE A 34 -16.05 -10.11 -4.06
N GLY A 35 -14.92 -10.48 -3.46
CA GLY A 35 -14.45 -11.87 -3.43
C GLY A 35 -15.03 -12.73 -2.30
N GLY A 36 -15.55 -12.09 -1.26
CA GLY A 36 -15.94 -12.77 -0.02
C GLY A 36 -14.73 -13.12 0.86
N HIS A 37 -14.96 -13.24 2.17
CA HIS A 37 -13.90 -13.46 3.15
C HIS A 37 -13.14 -14.77 2.93
N GLU A 38 -13.83 -15.84 2.58
CA GLU A 38 -13.23 -17.18 2.44
C GLU A 38 -12.21 -17.21 1.31
N LYS A 39 -12.61 -16.78 0.11
CA LYS A 39 -11.70 -16.76 -1.06
C LYS A 39 -10.53 -15.80 -0.88
N ILE A 40 -10.73 -14.66 -0.21
CA ILE A 40 -9.65 -13.73 0.09
C ILE A 40 -8.66 -14.35 1.07
N ASN A 41 -9.15 -14.99 2.15
CA ASN A 41 -8.30 -15.69 3.11
C ASN A 41 -7.51 -16.84 2.44
N GLU A 42 -8.18 -17.65 1.61
CA GLU A 42 -7.58 -18.73 0.84
C GLU A 42 -6.47 -18.20 -0.08
N TYR A 43 -6.76 -17.20 -0.90
CA TYR A 43 -5.76 -16.56 -1.77
C TYR A 43 -4.56 -16.02 -0.98
N LEU A 44 -4.81 -15.26 0.09
CA LEU A 44 -3.74 -14.70 0.90
C LEU A 44 -2.88 -15.80 1.55
N GLN A 45 -3.49 -16.91 1.97
CA GLN A 45 -2.79 -18.09 2.46
C GLN A 45 -1.94 -18.75 1.36
N GLU A 46 -2.46 -18.89 0.15
CA GLU A 46 -1.76 -19.47 -1.00
C GLU A 46 -0.56 -18.63 -1.45
N THR A 47 -0.57 -17.32 -1.20
CA THR A 47 0.61 -16.49 -1.47
C THR A 47 1.83 -16.96 -0.71
N ASN A 48 1.63 -17.65 0.41
CA ASN A 48 2.66 -18.11 1.34
C ASN A 48 3.63 -16.99 1.77
N ALA A 49 3.13 -15.74 1.82
CA ALA A 49 3.92 -14.60 2.28
C ALA A 49 4.30 -14.76 3.75
N ASP A 50 5.41 -14.16 4.18
CA ASP A 50 5.81 -14.15 5.59
C ASP A 50 5.01 -13.11 6.37
N ILE A 51 4.66 -12.00 5.71
CA ILE A 51 3.87 -10.91 6.28
C ILE A 51 2.76 -10.52 5.29
N ILE A 52 1.53 -10.43 5.80
CA ILE A 52 0.34 -9.99 5.06
C ILE A 52 -0.14 -8.67 5.65
N PHE A 53 -0.20 -7.63 4.81
CA PHE A 53 -0.81 -6.35 5.12
C PHE A 53 -2.20 -6.33 4.49
N ALA A 54 -3.22 -6.03 5.30
CA ALA A 54 -4.59 -5.91 4.82
C ALA A 54 -5.17 -4.54 5.13
N GLN A 55 -5.85 -3.94 4.17
CA GLN A 55 -6.58 -2.70 4.30
C GLN A 55 -8.06 -2.94 3.96
N GLU A 56 -8.95 -2.14 4.51
CA GLU A 56 -10.42 -2.33 4.47
C GLU A 56 -10.86 -3.74 4.87
N TYR A 57 -10.14 -4.34 5.83
CA TYR A 57 -10.41 -5.70 6.26
C TYR A 57 -11.38 -5.72 7.45
N GLY A 58 -12.47 -6.48 7.31
CA GLY A 58 -13.43 -6.71 8.39
C GLY A 58 -12.94 -7.71 9.45
N ARG A 59 -13.79 -7.98 10.46
CA ARG A 59 -13.47 -8.82 11.64
C ARG A 59 -13.14 -10.30 11.35
N LYS A 60 -13.29 -10.76 10.10
CA LYS A 60 -13.11 -12.17 9.72
C LYS A 60 -11.74 -12.48 9.10
N PHE A 61 -10.70 -11.70 9.45
CA PHE A 61 -9.34 -11.95 8.99
C PHE A 61 -8.73 -13.17 9.69
N ASN A 62 -9.08 -14.34 9.22
CA ASN A 62 -8.60 -15.60 9.77
C ASN A 62 -7.89 -16.41 8.69
N ILE A 63 -6.56 -16.34 8.68
CA ILE A 63 -5.68 -17.08 7.78
C ILE A 63 -4.90 -18.10 8.61
N ALA A 64 -4.96 -19.36 8.23
CA ALA A 64 -4.21 -20.42 8.88
C ALA A 64 -2.69 -20.22 8.72
N ASN A 65 -1.89 -20.81 9.62
CA ASN A 65 -0.42 -20.78 9.60
C ASN A 65 0.22 -19.40 9.80
N TYR A 66 -0.55 -18.43 10.35
CA TYR A 66 -0.02 -17.13 10.78
C TYR A 66 -0.25 -16.95 12.29
N PRO A 67 0.67 -17.48 13.13
CA PRO A 67 0.48 -17.47 14.58
C PRO A 67 0.47 -16.07 15.19
N TYR A 68 1.12 -15.10 14.52
CA TYR A 68 1.20 -13.73 14.99
C TYR A 68 0.30 -12.82 14.17
N LYS A 69 -0.41 -11.94 14.86
CA LYS A 69 -1.29 -10.94 14.27
C LYS A 69 -1.23 -9.67 15.09
N THR A 70 -1.43 -8.54 14.45
CA THR A 70 -1.69 -7.29 15.17
C THR A 70 -3.11 -7.26 15.71
N ASP A 71 -3.37 -6.38 16.66
CA ASP A 71 -4.72 -5.95 16.95
C ASP A 71 -5.35 -5.42 15.66
N GLN A 72 -6.66 -5.56 15.56
CA GLN A 72 -7.36 -4.96 14.45
C GLN A 72 -7.53 -3.47 14.73
N TYR A 73 -6.79 -2.66 14.00
CA TYR A 73 -6.91 -1.19 14.05
C TYR A 73 -7.97 -0.75 13.06
N GLU A 74 -9.25 -0.86 13.49
CA GLU A 74 -10.45 -0.57 12.70
C GLU A 74 -10.52 -1.44 11.44
N ILE A 75 -9.99 -0.95 10.31
CA ILE A 75 -10.04 -1.62 8.99
C ILE A 75 -8.67 -2.04 8.46
N VAL A 76 -7.60 -1.87 9.24
CA VAL A 76 -6.25 -2.33 8.87
C VAL A 76 -5.77 -3.41 9.83
N ALA A 77 -5.11 -4.43 9.30
CA ALA A 77 -4.62 -5.56 10.06
C ALA A 77 -3.35 -6.13 9.43
N LEU A 78 -2.61 -6.92 10.21
CA LEU A 78 -1.42 -7.62 9.75
C LEU A 78 -1.40 -9.05 10.31
N LYS A 79 -0.94 -9.97 9.48
CA LYS A 79 -0.60 -11.34 9.85
C LYS A 79 0.87 -11.59 9.59
N SER A 80 1.53 -12.32 10.49
CA SER A 80 2.95 -12.65 10.37
C SER A 80 3.20 -14.11 10.75
N LYS A 81 4.14 -14.74 10.03
CA LYS A 81 4.69 -16.06 10.42
C LYS A 81 5.71 -15.92 11.55
N THR A 82 6.27 -14.72 11.75
CA THR A 82 7.29 -14.44 12.75
C THR A 82 6.78 -13.48 13.82
N GLU A 83 7.46 -13.47 14.95
CA GLU A 83 7.03 -12.80 16.18
C GLU A 83 6.88 -11.28 16.00
N ILE A 84 5.73 -10.75 16.40
CA ILE A 84 5.47 -9.31 16.54
C ILE A 84 5.82 -8.94 17.99
N ILE A 85 6.86 -8.13 18.18
CA ILE A 85 7.35 -7.77 19.51
C ILE A 85 6.80 -6.43 20.01
N LYS A 86 6.34 -5.57 19.07
CA LYS A 86 5.70 -4.29 19.37
C LYS A 86 4.72 -3.93 18.29
N GLN A 87 3.65 -3.25 18.65
CA GLN A 87 2.70 -2.65 17.70
C GLN A 87 2.12 -1.37 18.28
N GLU A 88 1.80 -0.42 17.42
CA GLU A 88 1.23 0.86 17.85
C GLU A 88 0.37 1.46 16.73
N LYS A 89 -0.87 1.85 17.09
CA LYS A 89 -1.74 2.62 16.19
C LYS A 89 -1.18 4.02 16.01
N LEU A 90 -1.14 4.49 14.78
CA LEU A 90 -0.75 5.87 14.48
C LEU A 90 -1.99 6.77 14.44
N ALA A 91 -1.82 8.01 14.83
CA ALA A 91 -2.91 8.98 14.74
C ALA A 91 -3.18 9.29 13.27
N THR A 92 -4.42 9.08 12.87
CA THR A 92 -4.96 9.39 11.55
C THR A 92 -6.21 10.24 11.69
N ALA A 93 -6.69 10.81 10.61
CA ALA A 93 -7.89 11.62 10.57
C ALA A 93 -8.89 11.04 9.53
N GLY A 94 -10.16 11.45 9.63
CA GLY A 94 -11.19 10.95 8.73
C GLY A 94 -11.35 9.44 8.79
N ASN A 95 -11.32 8.79 7.64
CA ASN A 95 -11.42 7.33 7.49
C ASN A 95 -10.05 6.66 7.30
N GLY A 96 -8.96 7.41 7.39
CA GLY A 96 -7.62 6.86 7.30
C GLY A 96 -7.24 6.01 8.52
N ASN A 97 -6.39 5.03 8.30
CA ASN A 97 -5.91 4.13 9.35
C ASN A 97 -4.46 3.73 9.07
N ALA A 98 -3.63 3.82 10.10
CA ALA A 98 -2.25 3.35 10.01
C ALA A 98 -1.77 2.83 11.36
N PHE A 99 -0.84 1.90 11.30
CA PHE A 99 -0.11 1.39 12.46
C PHE A 99 1.29 0.93 12.07
N TYR A 100 2.17 0.78 13.03
CA TYR A 100 3.39 0.02 12.81
C TYR A 100 3.46 -1.22 13.70
N ALA A 101 4.24 -2.20 13.26
CA ALA A 101 4.64 -3.35 14.05
C ALA A 101 6.15 -3.56 13.91
N ASP A 102 6.82 -3.86 15.02
CA ASP A 102 8.20 -4.30 15.03
C ASP A 102 8.20 -5.84 15.06
N ILE A 103 8.80 -6.44 14.04
CA ILE A 103 8.75 -7.87 13.78
C ILE A 103 10.17 -8.45 13.86
N LYS A 104 10.29 -9.56 14.58
CA LYS A 104 11.54 -10.30 14.67
C LYS A 104 11.72 -11.19 13.44
N PHE A 105 12.76 -10.98 12.69
CA PHE A 105 13.02 -11.71 11.46
C PHE A 105 14.51 -12.07 11.34
N ASN A 106 14.84 -13.35 11.24
CA ASN A 106 16.21 -13.86 11.11
C ASN A 106 17.21 -13.26 12.12
N GLY A 107 16.80 -13.10 13.36
CA GLY A 107 17.65 -12.54 14.43
C GLY A 107 17.72 -11.00 14.44
N GLN A 108 17.10 -10.33 13.49
CA GLN A 108 16.99 -8.87 13.44
C GLN A 108 15.55 -8.43 13.75
N ILE A 109 15.37 -7.14 13.95
CA ILE A 109 14.06 -6.52 14.05
C ILE A 109 13.88 -5.62 12.84
N ILE A 110 12.72 -5.73 12.20
CA ILE A 110 12.28 -4.83 11.15
C ILE A 110 10.99 -4.14 11.59
N ARG A 111 10.86 -2.85 11.28
CA ARG A 111 9.61 -2.13 11.43
C ARG A 111 8.79 -2.24 10.15
N VAL A 112 7.56 -2.66 10.28
CA VAL A 112 6.60 -2.65 9.17
C VAL A 112 5.50 -1.65 9.47
N VAL A 113 5.14 -0.83 8.50
CA VAL A 113 4.09 0.20 8.62
C VAL A 113 2.99 -0.11 7.63
N ASN A 114 1.79 -0.39 8.14
CA ASN A 114 0.61 -0.59 7.31
C ASN A 114 -0.14 0.74 7.19
N VAL A 115 -0.36 1.17 5.96
CA VAL A 115 -0.95 2.48 5.65
C VAL A 115 -2.24 2.30 4.87
N TYR A 116 -3.28 2.99 5.31
CA TYR A 116 -4.49 3.26 4.56
C TYR A 116 -4.81 4.75 4.76
N LEU A 117 -4.44 5.59 3.79
CA LEU A 117 -4.75 7.01 3.86
C LEU A 117 -6.24 7.24 3.60
N ASN A 118 -6.76 8.34 4.14
CA ASN A 118 -8.16 8.71 3.97
C ASN A 118 -8.55 8.73 2.48
N PRO A 119 -9.59 8.00 2.05
CA PRO A 119 -9.96 7.97 0.64
C PRO A 119 -10.51 9.32 0.16
N PHE A 120 -10.27 9.63 -1.12
CA PHE A 120 -10.91 10.76 -1.77
C PHE A 120 -12.40 10.46 -2.02
N SER A 121 -13.27 11.27 -1.41
CA SER A 121 -14.72 11.13 -1.54
C SER A 121 -15.24 11.99 -2.70
N PHE A 122 -15.24 11.44 -3.92
CA PHE A 122 -15.92 12.05 -5.05
C PHE A 122 -16.59 11.00 -5.94
N ASP A 123 -17.70 11.36 -6.57
CA ASP A 123 -18.38 10.48 -7.51
C ASP A 123 -17.57 10.42 -8.82
N LYS A 124 -17.39 9.20 -9.33
CA LYS A 124 -16.71 8.97 -10.62
C LYS A 124 -17.40 9.69 -11.79
N GLN A 125 -18.69 9.99 -11.67
CA GLN A 125 -19.45 10.74 -12.68
C GLN A 125 -19.07 12.22 -12.69
N GLU A 126 -18.65 12.78 -11.54
CA GLU A 126 -18.29 14.19 -11.43
C GLU A 126 -17.03 14.55 -12.22
N VAL A 127 -16.16 13.59 -12.47
CA VAL A 127 -14.92 13.77 -13.26
C VAL A 127 -15.07 13.48 -14.75
N LYS A 128 -16.27 13.07 -15.21
CA LYS A 128 -16.50 12.87 -16.65
C LYS A 128 -16.55 14.22 -17.36
N PRO A 129 -15.73 14.42 -18.42
CA PRO A 129 -15.80 15.61 -19.24
C PRO A 129 -17.19 15.74 -19.91
N VAL A 130 -17.64 16.97 -20.08
CA VAL A 130 -18.81 17.33 -20.89
C VAL A 130 -18.35 18.13 -22.11
N GLU A 131 -19.20 18.29 -23.12
CA GLU A 131 -18.82 19.02 -24.34
C GLU A 131 -18.65 20.54 -24.12
N ASP A 132 -19.36 21.11 -23.15
CA ASP A 132 -19.29 22.54 -22.84
C ASP A 132 -18.04 22.88 -22.01
N PHE A 133 -17.25 23.86 -22.51
CA PHE A 133 -15.99 24.30 -21.87
C PHE A 133 -16.21 24.98 -20.50
N GLN A 134 -17.28 25.79 -20.39
CA GLN A 134 -17.56 26.53 -19.13
C GLN A 134 -18.06 25.56 -18.05
N GLU A 135 -18.88 24.60 -18.43
CA GLU A 135 -19.33 23.53 -17.53
C GLU A 135 -18.14 22.66 -17.09
N ASN A 136 -17.21 22.29 -17.97
CA ASN A 136 -15.99 21.59 -17.60
C ASN A 136 -15.14 22.40 -16.61
N LYS A 137 -14.98 23.70 -16.82
CA LYS A 137 -14.26 24.58 -15.89
C LYS A 137 -14.91 24.63 -14.51
N ALA A 138 -16.23 24.71 -14.44
CA ALA A 138 -16.96 24.66 -13.19
C ALA A 138 -16.78 23.30 -12.49
N LYS A 139 -16.89 22.18 -13.21
CA LYS A 139 -16.67 20.82 -12.69
C LYS A 139 -15.26 20.65 -12.11
N VAL A 140 -14.23 21.11 -12.83
CA VAL A 140 -12.83 21.06 -12.34
C VAL A 140 -12.69 21.83 -11.04
N LYS A 141 -13.28 23.04 -10.95
CA LYS A 141 -13.24 23.85 -9.72
C LYS A 141 -13.93 23.14 -8.55
N ASP A 142 -15.07 22.49 -8.80
CA ASP A 142 -15.81 21.75 -7.77
C ASP A 142 -15.05 20.48 -7.32
N VAL A 143 -14.46 19.75 -8.25
CA VAL A 143 -13.60 18.60 -7.94
C VAL A 143 -12.41 19.06 -7.07
N VAL A 144 -11.69 20.11 -7.46
CA VAL A 144 -10.58 20.65 -6.67
C VAL A 144 -11.04 21.05 -5.27
N ARG A 145 -12.20 21.73 -5.15
CA ARG A 145 -12.75 22.13 -3.85
C ARG A 145 -13.04 20.92 -2.95
N LYS A 146 -13.51 19.78 -3.51
CA LYS A 146 -13.76 18.53 -2.78
C LYS A 146 -12.46 17.81 -2.39
N LEU A 147 -11.41 17.94 -3.20
CA LEU A 147 -10.12 17.30 -2.93
C LEU A 147 -9.32 18.00 -1.82
N VAL A 148 -9.42 19.35 -1.71
CA VAL A 148 -8.63 20.14 -0.74
C VAL A 148 -8.77 19.65 0.70
N PRO A 149 -9.96 19.35 1.25
CA PRO A 149 -10.09 18.82 2.60
C PRO A 149 -9.31 17.50 2.79
N THR A 150 -9.41 16.57 1.85
CA THR A 150 -8.69 15.30 1.90
C THR A 150 -7.18 15.49 1.85
N PHE A 151 -6.65 16.40 1.02
CA PHE A 151 -5.22 16.72 1.04
C PHE A 151 -4.74 17.26 2.39
N LYS A 152 -5.55 18.07 3.08
CA LYS A 152 -5.20 18.52 4.43
C LYS A 152 -5.16 17.38 5.44
N ILE A 153 -6.14 16.46 5.37
CA ILE A 153 -6.16 15.25 6.17
C ILE A 153 -4.91 14.41 5.89
N HIS A 154 -4.55 14.19 4.62
CA HIS A 154 -3.36 13.46 4.25
C HIS A 154 -2.07 14.08 4.81
N GLN A 155 -1.96 15.40 4.82
CA GLN A 155 -0.77 16.06 5.39
C GLN A 155 -0.60 15.73 6.88
N GLU A 156 -1.68 15.69 7.64
CA GLU A 156 -1.66 15.35 9.06
C GLU A 156 -1.35 13.85 9.28
N GLU A 157 -2.03 12.97 8.53
CA GLU A 157 -1.78 11.53 8.57
C GLU A 157 -0.33 11.20 8.25
N ILE A 158 0.18 11.76 7.15
CA ILE A 158 1.55 11.56 6.69
C ILE A 158 2.57 12.06 7.71
N ALA A 159 2.33 13.21 8.34
CA ALA A 159 3.22 13.72 9.37
C ALA A 159 3.36 12.73 10.55
N ASN A 160 2.27 12.10 10.96
CA ASN A 160 2.27 11.11 12.04
C ASN A 160 2.92 9.79 11.59
N ILE A 161 2.64 9.31 10.38
CA ILE A 161 3.27 8.11 9.82
C ILE A 161 4.79 8.35 9.67
N ARG A 162 5.20 9.52 9.17
CA ARG A 162 6.62 9.87 9.06
C ARG A 162 7.36 9.87 10.39
N LYS A 163 6.75 10.36 11.47
CA LYS A 163 7.36 10.26 12.81
C LYS A 163 7.69 8.81 13.17
N ALA A 164 6.77 7.88 12.91
CA ALA A 164 6.99 6.47 13.19
C ALA A 164 8.09 5.84 12.31
N ILE A 165 8.20 6.28 11.05
CA ILE A 165 9.26 5.84 10.12
C ILE A 165 10.61 6.44 10.55
N ASP A 166 10.68 7.75 10.74
CA ASP A 166 11.93 8.48 11.01
C ASP A 166 12.51 8.15 12.40
N SER A 167 11.65 7.82 13.38
CA SER A 167 12.07 7.42 14.72
C SER A 167 12.41 5.92 14.85
N SER A 168 12.29 5.15 13.78
CA SER A 168 12.58 3.72 13.84
C SER A 168 14.08 3.47 14.03
N PRO A 169 14.49 2.71 15.06
CA PRO A 169 15.86 2.26 15.18
C PRO A 169 16.16 1.05 14.28
N TYR A 170 15.15 0.57 13.53
CA TYR A 170 15.23 -0.63 12.72
C TYR A 170 15.01 -0.30 11.24
N PRO A 171 15.46 -1.15 10.31
CA PRO A 171 15.05 -1.06 8.91
C PRO A 171 13.52 -1.08 8.77
N VAL A 172 13.00 -0.28 7.85
CA VAL A 172 11.55 -0.05 7.71
C VAL A 172 11.04 -0.58 6.36
N ILE A 173 9.88 -1.23 6.37
CA ILE A 173 9.06 -1.48 5.20
C ILE A 173 7.72 -0.75 5.40
N VAL A 174 7.33 0.08 4.45
CA VAL A 174 6.02 0.75 4.43
C VAL A 174 5.21 0.13 3.30
N ALA A 175 4.02 -0.36 3.60
CA ALA A 175 3.14 -0.96 2.60
C ALA A 175 1.69 -0.59 2.84
N GLY A 176 0.89 -0.56 1.78
CA GLY A 176 -0.55 -0.32 1.87
C GLY A 176 -1.10 0.56 0.76
N ASP A 177 -2.34 0.94 0.95
CA ASP A 177 -3.10 1.82 0.08
C ASP A 177 -2.92 3.28 0.51
N PHE A 178 -2.25 4.06 -0.32
CA PHE A 178 -2.02 5.48 -0.06
C PHE A 178 -3.15 6.36 -0.58
N ASN A 179 -4.15 5.78 -1.25
CA ASN A 179 -5.22 6.53 -1.90
C ASN A 179 -4.71 7.71 -2.75
N ALA A 180 -3.48 7.64 -3.23
CA ALA A 180 -2.79 8.70 -3.94
C ALA A 180 -1.92 8.14 -5.07
N VAL A 181 -1.87 8.84 -6.20
CA VAL A 181 -1.12 8.40 -7.40
C VAL A 181 0.38 8.68 -7.29
N PRO A 182 1.23 8.02 -8.10
CA PRO A 182 2.64 8.39 -8.21
C PRO A 182 2.80 9.87 -8.62
N ASN A 183 3.83 10.51 -8.10
CA ASN A 183 4.11 11.95 -8.26
C ASN A 183 3.21 12.88 -7.42
N SER A 184 2.42 12.35 -6.49
CA SER A 184 1.70 13.14 -5.50
C SER A 184 2.59 13.49 -4.29
N TYR A 185 2.11 14.41 -3.44
CA TYR A 185 2.75 14.75 -2.17
C TYR A 185 2.90 13.53 -1.27
N GLU A 186 1.85 12.71 -1.17
CA GLU A 186 1.79 11.49 -0.38
C GLU A 186 2.89 10.49 -0.77
N TYR A 187 3.04 10.29 -2.08
CA TYR A 187 4.07 9.40 -2.61
C TYR A 187 5.49 9.88 -2.23
N TYR A 188 5.77 11.17 -2.40
CA TYR A 188 7.09 11.72 -2.11
C TYR A 188 7.40 11.74 -0.63
N GLU A 189 6.44 12.15 0.20
CA GLU A 189 6.69 12.26 1.63
C GLU A 189 6.79 10.87 2.29
N LEU A 190 5.87 9.95 2.03
CA LEU A 190 5.96 8.60 2.59
C LEU A 190 7.17 7.83 2.08
N GLY A 191 7.56 8.05 0.82
CA GLY A 191 8.75 7.42 0.22
C GLY A 191 10.08 8.11 0.54
N ARG A 192 10.08 9.27 1.23
CA ARG A 192 11.29 10.04 1.50
C ARG A 192 12.34 9.22 2.24
N GLY A 193 13.53 9.08 1.64
CA GLY A 193 14.64 8.30 2.19
C GLY A 193 14.50 6.78 2.06
N LEU A 194 13.40 6.30 1.50
CA LEU A 194 13.14 4.89 1.21
C LEU A 194 13.29 4.59 -0.29
N LYS A 195 13.43 3.32 -0.64
CA LYS A 195 13.37 2.81 -2.02
C LYS A 195 11.92 2.49 -2.38
N ASP A 196 11.43 2.97 -3.52
CA ASP A 196 10.21 2.42 -4.12
C ASP A 196 10.55 1.06 -4.73
N VAL A 197 10.03 -0.01 -4.14
CA VAL A 197 10.36 -1.39 -4.51
C VAL A 197 10.01 -1.68 -5.98
N PHE A 198 8.95 -1.07 -6.51
CA PHE A 198 8.62 -1.17 -7.92
C PHE A 198 9.69 -0.54 -8.83
N LEU A 199 10.23 0.62 -8.46
CA LEU A 199 11.29 1.25 -9.25
C LEU A 199 12.59 0.45 -9.23
N GLU A 200 12.88 -0.26 -8.15
CA GLU A 200 14.09 -1.06 -8.00
C GLU A 200 14.03 -2.35 -8.82
N VAL A 201 12.93 -3.11 -8.69
CA VAL A 201 12.86 -4.48 -9.23
C VAL A 201 11.56 -4.80 -9.99
N GLY A 202 10.64 -3.84 -10.13
CA GLY A 202 9.37 -4.04 -10.80
C GLY A 202 9.51 -4.18 -12.32
N ARG A 203 8.61 -4.96 -12.93
CA ARG A 203 8.54 -5.18 -14.38
C ARG A 203 7.09 -5.09 -14.85
N GLY A 204 6.86 -4.34 -15.93
CA GLY A 204 5.54 -4.08 -16.49
C GLY A 204 4.83 -2.93 -15.79
N SER A 205 3.52 -2.99 -15.70
CA SER A 205 2.68 -1.95 -15.09
C SER A 205 2.60 -2.11 -13.57
N SER A 206 2.63 -1.00 -12.85
CA SER A 206 2.44 -0.95 -11.38
C SER A 206 1.00 -0.70 -10.93
N THR A 207 0.06 -0.54 -11.88
CA THR A 207 -1.33 -0.18 -11.55
C THR A 207 -1.98 -1.28 -10.70
N SER A 208 -2.51 -0.91 -9.55
CA SER A 208 -3.10 -1.82 -8.57
C SER A 208 -4.60 -1.66 -8.43
N PHE A 209 -5.14 -0.46 -8.58
CA PHE A 209 -6.57 -0.18 -8.52
C PHE A 209 -7.19 -0.19 -9.91
N HIS A 210 -8.27 -0.96 -10.11
CA HIS A 210 -8.86 -1.19 -11.45
C HIS A 210 -10.34 -0.87 -11.58
N ASP A 211 -10.96 -0.27 -10.56
CA ASP A 211 -12.37 0.15 -10.62
C ASP A 211 -12.57 1.53 -11.29
N TYR A 212 -11.55 2.05 -11.97
CA TYR A 212 -11.62 3.20 -12.86
C TYR A 212 -11.51 2.80 -14.31
N LYS A 213 -11.98 3.68 -15.22
CA LYS A 213 -11.84 3.50 -16.68
C LYS A 213 -10.37 3.23 -17.07
N PHE A 214 -9.44 3.85 -16.38
CA PHE A 214 -8.00 3.61 -16.53
C PHE A 214 -7.45 3.15 -15.17
N PRO A 215 -6.83 1.96 -15.11
CA PRO A 215 -6.20 1.49 -13.88
C PRO A 215 -5.14 2.46 -13.37
N ILE A 216 -5.09 2.68 -12.06
CA ILE A 216 -4.12 3.56 -11.40
C ILE A 216 -3.30 2.81 -10.36
N ARG A 217 -2.14 3.36 -10.00
CA ARG A 217 -1.31 2.87 -8.89
C ARG A 217 -1.60 3.70 -7.66
N ILE A 218 -2.10 3.06 -6.60
CA ILE A 218 -2.33 3.67 -5.29
C ILE A 218 -1.84 2.81 -4.14
N ASP A 219 -1.52 1.53 -4.41
CA ASP A 219 -0.89 0.63 -3.46
C ASP A 219 0.62 0.61 -3.67
N TYR A 220 1.37 0.76 -2.59
CA TYR A 220 2.81 0.90 -2.61
C TYR A 220 3.50 -0.03 -1.63
N ILE A 221 4.77 -0.33 -1.92
CA ILE A 221 5.73 -0.92 -1.00
C ILE A 221 7.01 -0.11 -1.11
N PHE A 222 7.40 0.51 0.01
CA PHE A 222 8.68 1.18 0.17
C PHE A 222 9.54 0.44 1.19
N ALA A 223 10.85 0.48 1.03
CA ALA A 223 11.78 -0.19 1.93
C ALA A 223 13.01 0.68 2.25
N SER A 224 13.55 0.56 3.43
CA SER A 224 14.83 1.15 3.85
C SER A 224 15.97 0.72 2.93
N LYS A 225 17.03 1.52 2.87
CA LYS A 225 18.20 1.26 2.00
C LYS A 225 18.88 -0.07 2.31
N ASP A 226 18.85 -0.50 3.56
CA ASP A 226 19.47 -1.74 4.05
C ASP A 226 18.66 -3.00 3.71
N ILE A 227 17.41 -2.84 3.29
CA ILE A 227 16.57 -3.94 2.80
C ILE A 227 16.72 -4.03 1.27
N LYS A 228 17.15 -5.19 0.77
CA LYS A 228 17.37 -5.41 -0.65
C LYS A 228 16.13 -5.98 -1.33
N PRO A 229 15.45 -5.24 -2.23
CA PRO A 229 14.36 -5.79 -3.03
C PRO A 229 14.90 -6.83 -4.03
N ILE A 230 14.17 -7.94 -4.18
CA ILE A 230 14.50 -9.03 -5.11
C ILE A 230 13.46 -9.15 -6.20
N SER A 231 12.17 -9.05 -5.86
CA SER A 231 11.09 -9.09 -6.83
C SER A 231 9.92 -8.19 -6.41
N TYR A 232 9.14 -7.77 -7.39
CA TYR A 232 7.88 -7.05 -7.21
C TYR A 232 6.90 -7.43 -8.30
N ARG A 233 5.67 -7.72 -7.93
CA ARG A 233 4.58 -7.95 -8.88
C ARG A 233 3.24 -7.47 -8.37
N VAL A 234 2.40 -7.00 -9.29
CA VAL A 234 0.97 -6.79 -9.06
C VAL A 234 0.25 -8.02 -9.61
N ASP A 235 -0.45 -8.75 -8.75
CA ASP A 235 -1.10 -10.00 -9.13
C ASP A 235 -2.48 -9.73 -9.78
N ARG A 236 -2.49 -9.71 -11.11
CA ARG A 236 -3.70 -9.46 -11.92
C ARG A 236 -4.47 -10.73 -12.26
N THR A 237 -4.02 -11.88 -11.78
CA THR A 237 -4.69 -13.17 -12.04
C THR A 237 -5.95 -13.33 -11.20
N VAL A 238 -6.07 -12.58 -10.10
CA VAL A 238 -7.21 -12.62 -9.19
C VAL A 238 -8.00 -11.30 -9.21
N ARG A 239 -9.31 -11.40 -9.05
CA ARG A 239 -10.25 -10.26 -8.98
C ARG A 239 -11.15 -10.41 -7.75
N LEU A 240 -10.52 -10.43 -6.58
CA LEU A 240 -11.21 -10.59 -5.29
C LEU A 240 -11.55 -9.27 -4.61
N SER A 241 -11.01 -8.15 -5.14
CA SER A 241 -11.26 -6.78 -4.72
C SER A 241 -11.23 -5.88 -5.96
N ASP A 242 -11.48 -4.60 -5.81
CA ASP A 242 -11.19 -3.56 -6.81
C ASP A 242 -9.70 -3.16 -6.82
N HIS A 243 -8.92 -3.71 -5.88
CA HIS A 243 -7.48 -3.65 -5.88
C HIS A 243 -6.87 -5.02 -6.22
N PHE A 244 -5.81 -5.02 -7.01
CA PHE A 244 -4.96 -6.18 -7.18
C PHE A 244 -3.97 -6.29 -6.03
N PRO A 245 -3.71 -7.50 -5.52
CA PRO A 245 -2.65 -7.71 -4.53
C PRO A 245 -1.28 -7.28 -5.06
N VAL A 246 -0.49 -6.65 -4.20
CA VAL A 246 0.90 -6.29 -4.50
C VAL A 246 1.82 -7.16 -3.66
N ILE A 247 2.74 -7.85 -4.32
CA ILE A 247 3.64 -8.83 -3.71
C ILE A 247 5.07 -8.38 -3.96
N ALA A 248 5.89 -8.41 -2.92
CA ALA A 248 7.32 -8.16 -3.02
C ALA A 248 8.13 -9.20 -2.23
N GLU A 249 9.31 -9.46 -2.72
CA GLU A 249 10.28 -10.33 -2.07
C GLU A 249 11.58 -9.57 -1.82
N PHE A 250 12.21 -9.86 -0.69
CA PHE A 250 13.40 -9.16 -0.22
C PHE A 250 14.47 -10.14 0.24
N LYS A 251 15.71 -9.65 0.26
CA LYS A 251 16.79 -10.22 1.03
C LYS A 251 17.11 -9.29 2.20
N ILE A 252 17.08 -9.86 3.39
CA ILE A 252 17.50 -9.23 4.66
C ILE A 252 18.66 -10.08 5.17
N ASP A 253 19.82 -9.43 5.37
CA ASP A 253 21.05 -10.07 5.84
C ASP A 253 21.05 -10.27 7.35
#